data_90f8f0691083e0c44c8a47d2633c1069
#
_entry.id   90f8f0691083e0c44c8a47d2633c1069
#
_cell.length_a   1.000
_cell.length_b   1.000
_cell.length_c   1.000
_cell.angle_alpha   90.00
_cell.angle_beta   90.00
_cell.angle_gamma   90.00
#
_symmetry.space_group_name_H-M   'P 1'
#
loop_
_entity.id
_entity.type
_entity.pdbx_description
1 polymer ?
#
loop_
_entity_poly.entity_id
_entity_poly.type
_entity_poly.pdbx_seq_one_letter_code
_entity_poly.pdbx_strand_id
1 'polypeptide(L)'
;MGMEEKYIQQFKKGAYEMILLSLIAQKETYGYEILTEIQKQGGEIFAFAKEGTIYPILYRLTKAGLIQYRLVPAKANGGEKKYYSLTGEGKDMLENCLLYTSDA
;
A
#
# COMPACT_ATOMS: atom_id res chain seq x y z
N MET A 1 3.59 28.85 4.44
CA MET A 1 2.81 27.79 4.18
C MET A 1 3.33 26.70 3.28
N GLY A 2 4.27 26.96 2.35
CA GLY A 2 4.86 25.90 1.55
C GLY A 2 5.52 24.79 2.36
N MET A 3 6.06 25.12 3.52
CA MET A 3 6.69 24.13 4.37
C MET A 3 5.70 23.15 4.97
N GLU A 4 4.54 23.65 5.41
CA GLU A 4 3.52 22.78 5.97
C GLU A 4 2.97 21.82 4.94
N GLU A 5 2.73 22.29 3.72
CA GLU A 5 2.25 21.42 2.65
C GLU A 5 3.25 20.32 2.32
N LYS A 6 4.53 20.66 2.35
CA LYS A 6 5.59 19.71 2.08
C LYS A 6 5.60 18.58 3.11
N TYR A 7 5.49 18.93 4.39
CA TYR A 7 5.44 17.93 5.46
C TYR A 7 4.19 17.08 5.39
N ILE A 8 3.06 17.67 5.08
CA ILE A 8 1.81 16.94 4.92
C ILE A 8 1.92 15.94 3.76
N GLN A 9 2.52 16.35 2.64
CA GLN A 9 2.72 15.47 1.51
C GLN A 9 3.61 14.28 1.88
N GLN A 10 4.70 14.53 2.59
CA GLN A 10 5.58 13.45 3.01
C GLN A 10 4.92 12.51 4.01
N PHE A 11 4.14 13.07 4.92
CA PHE A 11 3.38 12.26 5.87
C PHE A 11 2.39 11.35 5.16
N LYS A 12 1.64 11.90 4.20
CA LYS A 12 0.68 11.11 3.44
C LYS A 12 1.36 9.99 2.68
N LYS A 13 2.51 10.27 2.07
CA LYS A 13 3.25 9.27 1.33
C LYS A 13 3.66 8.10 2.22
N GLY A 14 4.21 8.40 3.40
CA GLY A 14 4.60 7.36 4.35
C GLY A 14 3.40 6.59 4.88
N ALA A 15 2.30 7.30 5.14
CA ALA A 15 1.07 6.68 5.62
C ALA A 15 0.49 5.73 4.57
N TYR A 16 0.52 6.10 3.29
CA TYR A 16 0.06 5.22 2.22
C TYR A 16 0.90 3.94 2.17
N GLU A 17 2.22 4.07 2.28
CA GLU A 17 3.09 2.90 2.24
C GLU A 17 2.78 1.94 3.40
N MET A 18 2.60 2.48 4.60
CA MET A 18 2.27 1.67 5.77
C MET A 18 0.92 0.99 5.64
N ILE A 19 -0.08 1.72 5.16
CA ILE A 19 -1.42 1.17 4.98
C ILE A 19 -1.39 0.07 3.93
N LEU A 20 -0.69 0.29 2.82
CA LEU A 20 -0.58 -0.72 1.78
C LEU A 20 0.09 -1.98 2.29
N LEU A 21 1.18 -1.84 3.02
CA LEU A 21 1.87 -2.99 3.59
C LEU A 21 0.96 -3.74 4.57
N SER A 22 0.21 -3.01 5.39
CA SER A 22 -0.70 -3.61 6.36
C SER A 22 -1.82 -4.39 5.68
N LEU A 23 -2.40 -3.82 4.62
CA LEU A 23 -3.47 -4.49 3.89
C LEU A 23 -2.96 -5.75 3.19
N ILE A 24 -1.79 -5.66 2.57
CA ILE A 24 -1.18 -6.80 1.89
C ILE A 24 -0.79 -7.88 2.88
N ALA A 25 -0.42 -7.47 4.10
CA ALA A 25 -0.08 -8.42 5.16
C ALA A 25 -1.28 -9.24 5.62
N GLN A 26 -2.46 -8.67 5.57
CA GLN A 26 -3.67 -9.36 6.03
C GLN A 26 -4.07 -10.49 5.10
N LYS A 27 -3.93 -10.28 3.81
CA LYS A 27 -4.23 -11.30 2.80
C LYS A 27 -3.66 -10.87 1.46
N GLU A 28 -3.44 -11.85 0.60
CA GLU A 28 -3.07 -11.58 -0.78
C GLU A 28 -4.18 -10.77 -1.44
N THR A 29 -3.83 -9.70 -2.15
CA THR A 29 -4.83 -8.78 -2.68
C THR A 29 -4.32 -8.11 -3.97
N TYR A 30 -5.24 -7.55 -4.74
CA TYR A 30 -4.89 -6.87 -5.98
C TYR A 30 -5.19 -5.38 -5.90
N GLY A 31 -4.66 -4.62 -6.88
CA GLY A 31 -4.66 -3.15 -6.80
C GLY A 31 -6.01 -2.51 -6.58
N TYR A 32 -7.04 -2.95 -7.30
CA TYR A 32 -8.37 -2.36 -7.15
C TYR A 32 -8.95 -2.61 -5.76
N GLU A 33 -8.72 -3.82 -5.24
CA GLU A 33 -9.18 -4.16 -3.90
C GLU A 33 -8.47 -3.31 -2.85
N ILE A 34 -7.16 -3.11 -3.02
CA ILE A 34 -6.39 -2.25 -2.13
C ILE A 34 -6.95 -0.83 -2.15
N LEU A 35 -7.18 -0.31 -3.33
CA LEU A 35 -7.70 1.05 -3.49
C LEU A 35 -9.05 1.20 -2.80
N THR A 36 -9.93 0.23 -3.00
CA THR A 36 -11.26 0.24 -2.38
C THR A 36 -11.17 0.23 -0.86
N GLU A 37 -10.28 -0.60 -0.31
CA GLU A 37 -10.11 -0.67 1.13
C GLU A 37 -9.54 0.61 1.71
N ILE A 38 -8.61 1.25 1.01
CA ILE A 38 -8.05 2.52 1.48
C ILE A 38 -9.11 3.61 1.50
N GLN A 39 -9.92 3.69 0.46
CA GLN A 39 -11.00 4.67 0.40
C GLN A 39 -12.04 4.44 1.49
N LYS A 40 -12.27 3.18 1.83
CA LYS A 40 -13.27 2.80 2.81
C LYS A 40 -12.79 2.98 4.25
N GLN A 41 -11.55 2.60 4.54
CA GLN A 41 -11.03 2.57 5.90
C GLN A 41 -10.15 3.77 6.27
N GLY A 42 -9.64 4.48 5.29
CA GLY A 42 -8.65 5.53 5.51
C GLY A 42 -9.21 6.86 6.00
N GLY A 43 -10.50 6.99 6.15
CA GLY A 43 -11.11 8.23 6.60
C GLY A 43 -10.99 9.34 5.56
N GLU A 44 -11.15 10.58 5.99
CA GLU A 44 -11.16 11.72 5.09
C GLU A 44 -9.86 11.91 4.34
N ILE A 45 -8.73 11.61 4.98
CA ILE A 45 -7.42 11.82 4.37
C ILE A 45 -7.25 10.96 3.11
N PHE A 46 -7.76 9.74 3.13
CA PHE A 46 -7.57 8.81 2.04
C PHE A 46 -8.83 8.55 1.22
N ALA A 47 -9.91 9.26 1.51
CA ALA A 47 -11.18 9.06 0.82
C ALA A 47 -11.08 9.33 -0.69
N PHE A 48 -10.15 10.20 -1.08
CA PHE A 48 -9.95 10.57 -2.47
C PHE A 48 -8.74 9.89 -3.11
N ALA A 49 -8.22 8.82 -2.49
CA ALA A 49 -7.14 8.07 -3.09
C ALA A 49 -7.58 7.51 -4.44
N LYS A 50 -6.68 7.54 -5.40
CA LYS A 50 -6.96 7.12 -6.77
C LYS A 50 -5.86 6.20 -7.28
N GLU A 51 -6.13 5.60 -8.43
CA GLU A 51 -5.16 4.72 -9.08
C GLU A 51 -3.81 5.40 -9.28
N GLY A 52 -3.82 6.67 -9.68
CA GLY A 52 -2.59 7.44 -9.87
C GLY A 52 -1.79 7.62 -8.60
N THR A 53 -2.41 7.45 -7.43
CA THR A 53 -1.72 7.52 -6.14
C THR A 53 -1.18 6.16 -5.73
N ILE A 54 -1.97 5.12 -5.90
CA ILE A 54 -1.71 3.79 -5.33
C ILE A 54 -0.73 2.98 -6.18
N TYR A 55 -0.91 2.96 -7.50
CA TYR A 55 -0.08 2.11 -8.34
C TYR A 55 1.41 2.48 -8.34
N PRO A 56 1.79 3.78 -8.36
CA PRO A 56 3.19 4.12 -8.22
C PRO A 56 3.83 3.65 -6.92
N ILE A 57 3.04 3.65 -5.83
CA ILE A 57 3.53 3.19 -4.53
C ILE A 57 3.74 1.68 -4.56
N LEU A 58 2.78 0.94 -5.12
CA LEU A 58 2.93 -0.51 -5.28
C LEU A 58 4.17 -0.85 -6.09
N TYR A 59 4.42 -0.09 -7.15
CA TYR A 59 5.61 -0.29 -7.97
C TYR A 59 6.89 -0.09 -7.16
N ARG A 60 6.94 0.99 -6.37
CA ARG A 60 8.12 1.26 -5.55
C ARG A 60 8.35 0.20 -4.48
N LEU A 61 7.28 -0.24 -3.84
CA LEU A 61 7.38 -1.29 -2.82
C LEU A 61 7.86 -2.60 -3.42
N THR A 62 7.42 -2.91 -4.64
CA THR A 62 7.89 -4.09 -5.35
C THR A 62 9.36 -3.99 -5.68
N LYS A 63 9.80 -2.84 -6.18
CA LYS A 63 11.21 -2.62 -6.49
C LYS A 63 12.09 -2.66 -5.26
N ALA A 64 11.57 -2.21 -4.13
CA ALA A 64 12.30 -2.24 -2.87
C ALA A 64 12.37 -3.64 -2.27
N GLY A 65 11.67 -4.60 -2.84
CA GLY A 65 11.70 -5.98 -2.34
C GLY A 65 10.82 -6.23 -1.15
N LEU A 66 9.90 -5.32 -0.85
CA LEU A 66 9.02 -5.44 0.31
C LEU A 66 7.73 -6.20 0.00
N ILE A 67 7.31 -6.16 -1.25
CA ILE A 67 6.15 -6.92 -1.72
C ILE A 67 6.53 -7.62 -3.02
N GLN A 68 5.76 -8.64 -3.35
CA GLN A 68 5.88 -9.37 -4.59
C GLN A 68 4.49 -9.62 -5.15
N TYR A 69 4.40 -10.06 -6.39
CA TYR A 69 3.10 -10.34 -6.98
C TYR A 69 3.15 -11.57 -7.85
N ARG A 70 1.98 -12.15 -8.06
CA ARG A 70 1.78 -13.21 -9.04
C ARG A 70 0.65 -12.81 -9.96
N LEU A 71 0.69 -13.30 -11.18
CA LEU A 71 -0.34 -13.00 -12.16
C LEU A 71 -1.44 -14.05 -12.07
N VAL A 72 -2.68 -13.58 -12.04
CA VAL A 72 -3.85 -14.45 -11.97
C VAL A 72 -4.79 -14.08 -13.12
N PRO A 73 -5.24 -15.05 -13.92
CA PRO A 73 -6.15 -14.74 -15.02
C PRO A 73 -7.45 -14.09 -14.52
N ALA A 74 -7.84 -13.01 -15.18
CA ALA A 74 -9.10 -12.35 -14.87
C ALA A 74 -10.20 -13.00 -15.72
N LYS A 75 -11.24 -13.50 -15.06
CA LYS A 75 -12.28 -14.27 -15.74
C LYS A 75 -13.09 -13.46 -16.75
N ALA A 76 -13.28 -12.19 -16.50
CA ALA A 76 -14.20 -11.39 -17.29
C ALA A 76 -13.64 -10.86 -18.59
N ASN A 77 -12.35 -10.50 -18.63
CA ASN A 77 -11.78 -9.78 -19.76
C ASN A 77 -10.60 -10.47 -20.43
N GLY A 78 -10.27 -11.67 -20.02
CA GLY A 78 -9.13 -12.37 -20.59
C GLY A 78 -7.78 -11.78 -20.21
N GLY A 79 -7.74 -10.77 -19.36
CA GLY A 79 -6.49 -10.18 -18.88
C GLY A 79 -5.99 -10.86 -17.63
N GLU A 80 -4.95 -10.29 -17.05
CA GLU A 80 -4.36 -10.81 -15.83
C GLU A 80 -4.36 -9.76 -14.74
N LYS A 81 -4.52 -10.20 -13.49
CA LYS A 81 -4.44 -9.34 -12.33
C LYS A 81 -3.19 -9.66 -11.53
N LYS A 82 -2.58 -8.64 -10.98
CA LYS A 82 -1.44 -8.81 -10.08
C LYS A 82 -1.95 -8.95 -8.66
N TYR A 83 -1.72 -10.10 -8.06
CA TYR A 83 -2.03 -10.32 -6.65
C TYR A 83 -0.77 -10.16 -5.84
N TYR A 84 -0.78 -9.19 -4.95
CA TYR A 84 0.38 -8.81 -4.15
C TYR A 84 0.39 -9.52 -2.82
N SER A 85 1.60 -9.85 -2.35
CA SER A 85 1.81 -10.42 -1.02
C SER A 85 3.10 -9.86 -0.45
N LEU A 86 3.26 -9.92 0.87
CA LEU A 86 4.49 -9.45 1.50
C LEU A 86 5.62 -10.46 1.29
N THR A 87 6.82 -9.92 1.08
CA THR A 87 8.04 -10.72 1.15
C THR A 87 8.46 -10.84 2.61
N GLY A 88 9.48 -11.68 2.89
CA GLY A 88 10.05 -11.74 4.23
C GLY A 88 10.58 -10.38 4.69
N GLU A 89 11.22 -9.65 3.78
CA GLU A 89 11.71 -8.31 4.10
C GLU A 89 10.57 -7.34 4.41
N GLY A 90 9.46 -7.46 3.69
CA GLY A 90 8.28 -6.64 3.94
C GLY A 90 7.69 -6.91 5.30
N LYS A 91 7.62 -8.17 5.70
CA LYS A 91 7.12 -8.54 7.02
C LYS A 91 8.01 -7.99 8.13
N ASP A 92 9.31 -8.12 7.97
CA ASP A 92 10.27 -7.59 8.95
C ASP A 92 10.14 -6.09 9.09
N MET A 93 10.04 -5.39 7.97
CA MET A 93 9.90 -3.94 8.00
C MET A 93 8.63 -3.50 8.69
N LEU A 94 7.52 -4.16 8.39
CA LEU A 94 6.24 -3.84 9.00
C LEU A 94 6.26 -4.09 10.50
N GLU A 95 6.82 -5.22 10.94
CA GLU A 95 6.94 -5.53 12.35
C GLU A 95 7.81 -4.51 13.08
N ASN A 96 8.92 -4.12 12.49
CA ASN A 96 9.80 -3.11 13.09
C ASN A 96 9.11 -1.77 13.23
N CYS A 97 8.34 -1.36 12.23
CA CYS A 97 7.58 -0.12 12.31
C CYS A 97 6.54 -0.16 13.40
N LEU A 98 5.84 -1.30 13.55
CA LEU A 98 4.84 -1.45 14.60
C LEU A 98 5.46 -1.47 15.98
N LEU A 99 6.63 -2.10 16.12
CA LEU A 99 7.34 -2.11 17.40
C LEU A 99 7.76 -0.70 17.82
N TYR A 100 8.26 0.08 16.89
CA TYR A 100 8.62 1.47 17.17
C TYR A 100 7.41 2.28 17.62
N THR A 101 6.28 2.05 16.99
CA THR A 101 5.05 2.75 17.34
C THR A 101 4.55 2.32 18.71
N SER A 102 4.74 1.04 19.05
CA SER A 102 4.27 0.50 20.32
C SER A 102 5.05 1.02 21.52
N ASP A 103 6.31 1.33 21.31
CA ASP A 103 7.18 1.81 22.40
C ASP A 103 6.97 3.29 22.72
N ALA A 104 6.23 3.96 21.91
CA ALA A 104 5.90 5.36 22.18
C ALA A 104 4.75 5.47 23.17
#